data_55ffdb7c1f0585ceb4dbdd7f1ce5788f
#
_entry.id   55ffdb7c1f0585ceb4dbdd7f1ce5788f
#
_cell.length_a   1.000
_cell.length_b   1.000
_cell.length_c   1.000
_cell.angle_alpha   90.00
_cell.angle_beta   90.00
_cell.angle_gamma   90.00
#
_symmetry.space_group_name_H-M   'P 1'
#
loop_
_entity.id
_entity.type
_entity.pdbx_description
1 polymer ?
#
loop_
_entity_poly.entity_id
_entity_poly.type
_entity_poly.pdbx_seq_one_letter_code
_entity_poly.pdbx_strand_id
1 'polypeptide(L)'
;MELHHEFTVPVPVDDAWRTLLDVERIAPCMPGASVEEYDGKTVTGSVKVKVGPITVTYKGTAVFEEQDDTAHRMVLIASGRETRGQGTARATVTSTLAERDGGTAVSVRTELTVTGRPAQFGRGVMSEVGDRIIGQFAECLSQRLGEPALPPMQEEPEETEPLDLFRTAGVPVAKRVAVGVAAALVAAAVVYAGLRLRRGH
;
A
#
# COMPACT_ATOMS: atom_id res chain seq x y z
N MET A 1 3.30 -21.71 -15.49
CA MET A 1 4.10 -20.85 -16.36
C MET A 1 5.18 -20.19 -15.53
N GLU A 2 6.31 -19.86 -16.14
CA GLU A 2 7.41 -19.17 -15.47
C GLU A 2 7.50 -17.74 -16.00
N LEU A 3 7.75 -16.79 -15.10
CA LEU A 3 7.97 -15.37 -15.39
C LEU A 3 9.31 -14.98 -14.76
N HIS A 4 10.05 -14.12 -15.44
CA HIS A 4 11.33 -13.60 -14.95
C HIS A 4 11.36 -12.08 -15.12
N HIS A 5 11.68 -11.37 -14.04
CA HIS A 5 11.75 -9.92 -14.02
C HIS A 5 13.03 -9.48 -13.31
N GLU A 6 13.57 -8.36 -13.73
CA GLU A 6 14.68 -7.68 -13.06
C GLU A 6 14.39 -6.19 -12.96
N PHE A 7 14.77 -5.60 -11.84
CA PHE A 7 14.73 -4.17 -11.64
C PHE A 7 15.84 -3.73 -10.68
N THR A 8 16.11 -2.44 -10.59
CA THR A 8 17.12 -1.87 -9.68
C THR A 8 16.49 -0.90 -8.72
N VAL A 9 17.05 -0.82 -7.50
CA VAL A 9 16.69 0.18 -6.51
C VAL A 9 17.92 0.96 -6.07
N PRO A 10 17.80 2.28 -5.78
CA PRO A 10 18.95 3.17 -5.58
C PRO A 10 19.47 3.15 -4.13
N VAL A 11 19.57 1.97 -3.52
CA VAL A 11 20.05 1.80 -2.14
C VAL A 11 20.95 0.57 -2.03
N PRO A 12 21.83 0.50 -0.99
CA PRO A 12 22.64 -0.67 -0.69
C PRO A 12 21.80 -1.96 -0.52
N VAL A 13 22.41 -3.10 -0.80
CA VAL A 13 21.73 -4.40 -0.80
C VAL A 13 21.10 -4.75 0.54
N ASP A 14 21.76 -4.46 1.64
CA ASP A 14 21.24 -4.71 2.99
C ASP A 14 20.00 -3.87 3.32
N ASP A 15 19.94 -2.63 2.82
CA ASP A 15 18.79 -1.73 3.02
C ASP A 15 17.61 -2.17 2.16
N ALA A 16 17.87 -2.56 0.91
CA ALA A 16 16.87 -3.15 0.02
C ALA A 16 16.30 -4.44 0.61
N TRP A 17 17.18 -5.33 1.12
CA TRP A 17 16.81 -6.60 1.74
C TRP A 17 15.90 -6.42 2.94
N ARG A 18 16.31 -5.59 3.90
CA ARG A 18 15.50 -5.28 5.09
C ARG A 18 14.13 -4.71 4.73
N THR A 19 14.08 -3.85 3.71
CA THR A 19 12.81 -3.27 3.27
C THR A 19 11.91 -4.30 2.60
N LEU A 20 12.45 -5.21 1.79
CA LEU A 20 11.67 -6.27 1.14
C LEU A 20 11.10 -7.31 2.10
N LEU A 21 11.71 -7.49 3.27
CA LEU A 21 11.19 -8.35 4.33
C LEU A 21 10.15 -7.63 5.22
N ASP A 22 10.10 -6.31 5.19
CA ASP A 22 9.11 -5.52 5.93
C ASP A 22 7.78 -5.46 5.18
N VAL A 23 6.90 -6.42 5.47
CA VAL A 23 5.59 -6.57 4.80
C VAL A 23 4.75 -5.32 4.94
N GLU A 24 4.73 -4.68 6.09
CA GLU A 24 3.91 -3.47 6.34
C GLU A 24 4.39 -2.31 5.47
N ARG A 25 5.69 -2.22 5.27
CA ARG A 25 6.31 -1.19 4.44
C ARG A 25 6.09 -1.42 2.94
N ILE A 26 6.15 -2.67 2.46
CA ILE A 26 6.04 -2.97 1.03
C ILE A 26 4.62 -3.26 0.55
N ALA A 27 3.69 -3.66 1.44
CA ALA A 27 2.32 -3.97 1.07
C ALA A 27 1.61 -2.85 0.28
N PRO A 28 1.78 -1.56 0.62
CA PRO A 28 1.20 -0.47 -0.17
C PRO A 28 1.78 -0.35 -1.58
N CYS A 29 2.96 -0.91 -1.85
CA CYS A 29 3.56 -0.93 -3.18
C CYS A 29 3.01 -2.04 -4.08
N MET A 30 2.38 -3.05 -3.50
CA MET A 30 1.79 -4.15 -4.28
C MET A 30 0.43 -3.74 -4.86
N PRO A 31 0.31 -3.56 -6.20
CA PRO A 31 -0.90 -3.01 -6.79
C PRO A 31 -2.10 -3.93 -6.59
N GLY A 32 -3.15 -3.38 -6.02
CA GLY A 32 -4.41 -4.08 -5.76
C GLY A 32 -4.38 -5.05 -4.58
N ALA A 33 -3.28 -5.13 -3.84
CA ALA A 33 -3.20 -5.94 -2.63
C ALA A 33 -3.83 -5.24 -1.42
N SER A 34 -4.38 -6.06 -0.52
CA SER A 34 -4.86 -5.65 0.80
C SER A 34 -4.45 -6.72 1.79
N VAL A 35 -3.60 -6.35 2.75
CA VAL A 35 -3.17 -7.22 3.85
C VAL A 35 -4.20 -7.13 4.96
N GLU A 36 -4.69 -8.28 5.44
CA GLU A 36 -5.64 -8.40 6.55
C GLU A 36 -4.90 -8.79 7.84
N GLU A 37 -3.88 -9.65 7.74
CA GLU A 37 -3.12 -10.17 8.86
C GLU A 37 -1.70 -10.55 8.44
N TYR A 38 -0.73 -10.34 9.34
CA TYR A 38 0.64 -10.82 9.19
C TYR A 38 1.16 -11.34 10.53
N ASP A 39 1.63 -12.59 10.57
CA ASP A 39 2.11 -13.26 11.79
C ASP A 39 3.64 -13.36 11.88
N GLY A 40 4.37 -12.65 11.01
CA GLY A 40 5.83 -12.71 10.89
C GLY A 40 6.32 -13.72 9.84
N LYS A 41 5.48 -14.65 9.38
CA LYS A 41 5.78 -15.64 8.36
C LYS A 41 4.71 -15.71 7.27
N THR A 42 3.46 -15.58 7.64
CA THR A 42 2.31 -15.74 6.77
C THR A 42 1.57 -14.42 6.64
N VAL A 43 1.39 -13.95 5.42
CA VAL A 43 0.53 -12.83 5.08
C VAL A 43 -0.82 -13.38 4.64
N THR A 44 -1.90 -12.97 5.30
CA THR A 44 -3.27 -13.23 4.87
C THR A 44 -3.86 -11.96 4.26
N GLY A 45 -4.55 -12.10 3.12
CA GLY A 45 -5.11 -10.93 2.47
C GLY A 45 -5.78 -11.23 1.15
N SER A 46 -5.93 -10.20 0.34
CA SER A 46 -6.51 -10.31 -0.98
C SER A 46 -5.74 -9.48 -2.01
N VAL A 47 -5.85 -9.88 -3.28
CA VAL A 47 -5.32 -9.11 -4.39
C VAL A 47 -6.36 -8.98 -5.50
N LYS A 48 -6.58 -7.76 -5.98
CA LYS A 48 -7.47 -7.44 -7.09
C LYS A 48 -6.65 -7.20 -8.34
N VAL A 49 -6.85 -8.03 -9.36
CA VAL A 49 -6.06 -8.01 -10.60
C VAL A 49 -6.97 -7.87 -11.81
N LYS A 50 -6.56 -7.02 -12.77
CA LYS A 50 -7.21 -6.92 -14.08
C LYS A 50 -6.46 -7.81 -15.08
N VAL A 51 -7.16 -8.81 -15.63
CA VAL A 51 -6.63 -9.77 -16.60
C VAL A 51 -7.44 -9.62 -17.89
N GLY A 52 -6.85 -8.99 -18.90
CA GLY A 52 -7.58 -8.60 -20.12
C GLY A 52 -8.81 -7.77 -19.80
N PRO A 53 -10.02 -8.14 -20.26
CA PRO A 53 -11.26 -7.40 -20.02
C PRO A 53 -11.89 -7.69 -18.63
N ILE A 54 -11.39 -8.66 -17.87
CA ILE A 54 -12.00 -9.05 -16.59
C ILE A 54 -11.17 -8.54 -15.40
N THR A 55 -11.85 -8.26 -14.30
CA THR A 55 -11.24 -7.99 -13.01
C THR A 55 -11.59 -9.13 -12.06
N VAL A 56 -10.58 -9.72 -11.43
CA VAL A 56 -10.71 -10.81 -10.46
C VAL A 56 -10.12 -10.40 -9.12
N THR A 57 -10.68 -10.91 -8.04
CA THR A 57 -10.13 -10.75 -6.70
C THR A 57 -9.84 -12.12 -6.13
N TYR A 58 -8.59 -12.36 -5.77
CA TYR A 58 -8.16 -13.56 -5.06
C TYR A 58 -8.01 -13.24 -3.59
N LYS A 59 -8.53 -14.09 -2.72
CA LYS A 59 -8.29 -14.07 -1.27
C LYS A 59 -7.49 -15.32 -0.89
N GLY A 60 -6.49 -15.15 -0.03
CA GLY A 60 -5.62 -16.25 0.35
C GLY A 60 -4.45 -15.83 1.20
N THR A 61 -3.36 -16.58 1.08
CA THR A 61 -2.16 -16.43 1.91
C THR A 61 -0.90 -16.39 1.05
N ALA A 62 0.11 -15.70 1.57
CA ALA A 62 1.49 -15.76 1.08
C ALA A 62 2.42 -16.11 2.25
N VAL A 63 3.20 -17.17 2.11
CA VAL A 63 4.07 -17.71 3.16
C VAL A 63 5.53 -17.53 2.76
N PHE A 64 6.33 -16.92 3.62
CA PHE A 64 7.78 -16.90 3.48
C PHE A 64 8.32 -18.28 3.82
N GLU A 65 8.65 -19.06 2.79
CA GLU A 65 9.17 -20.43 2.93
C GLU A 65 10.67 -20.43 3.25
N GLU A 66 11.40 -19.49 2.66
CA GLU A 66 12.84 -19.32 2.86
C GLU A 66 13.19 -17.84 2.94
N GLN A 67 14.07 -17.49 3.87
CA GLN A 67 14.70 -16.18 4.01
C GLN A 67 16.17 -16.41 4.36
N ASP A 68 17.09 -16.17 3.42
CA ASP A 68 18.53 -16.29 3.59
C ASP A 68 19.16 -14.89 3.56
N ASP A 69 19.49 -14.38 4.73
CA ASP A 69 20.09 -13.06 4.92
C ASP A 69 21.49 -12.96 4.32
N THR A 70 22.23 -14.08 4.24
CA THR A 70 23.60 -14.11 3.72
C THR A 70 23.60 -14.06 2.18
N ALA A 71 22.70 -14.80 1.56
CA ALA A 71 22.55 -14.84 0.12
C ALA A 71 21.58 -13.79 -0.42
N HIS A 72 20.95 -12.99 0.46
CA HIS A 72 19.86 -12.06 0.13
C HIS A 72 18.84 -12.72 -0.81
N ARG A 73 18.41 -13.90 -0.41
CA ARG A 73 17.51 -14.74 -1.19
C ARG A 73 16.26 -15.07 -0.37
N MET A 74 15.07 -14.89 -0.95
CA MET A 74 13.83 -15.33 -0.35
C MET A 74 12.99 -16.15 -1.30
N VAL A 75 12.17 -17.04 -0.73
CA VAL A 75 11.13 -17.79 -1.44
C VAL A 75 9.80 -17.54 -0.75
N LEU A 76 8.84 -17.05 -1.53
CA LEU A 76 7.48 -16.79 -1.10
C LEU A 76 6.52 -17.71 -1.86
N ILE A 77 5.65 -18.42 -1.15
CA ILE A 77 4.59 -19.22 -1.75
C ILE A 77 3.25 -18.55 -1.49
N ALA A 78 2.64 -18.04 -2.54
CA ALA A 78 1.32 -17.44 -2.50
C ALA A 78 0.27 -18.39 -3.08
N SER A 79 -0.89 -18.46 -2.42
CA SER A 79 -2.04 -19.22 -2.91
C SER A 79 -3.34 -18.49 -2.58
N GLY A 80 -4.25 -18.45 -3.55
CA GLY A 80 -5.51 -17.76 -3.41
C GLY A 80 -6.63 -18.37 -4.23
N ARG A 81 -7.86 -18.10 -3.80
CA ARG A 81 -9.11 -18.47 -4.49
C ARG A 81 -9.85 -17.22 -4.91
N GLU A 82 -10.40 -17.25 -6.11
CA GLU A 82 -11.28 -16.19 -6.61
C GLU A 82 -12.51 -16.03 -5.70
N THR A 83 -12.81 -14.79 -5.29
CA THR A 83 -13.91 -14.51 -4.34
C THR A 83 -15.29 -14.62 -4.97
N ARG A 84 -15.41 -14.47 -6.28
CA ARG A 84 -16.68 -14.52 -7.05
C ARG A 84 -16.66 -15.56 -8.16
N GLY A 85 -15.82 -16.58 -8.05
CA GLY A 85 -15.67 -17.62 -9.07
C GLY A 85 -15.09 -18.91 -8.49
N GLN A 86 -14.68 -19.80 -9.40
CA GLN A 86 -14.08 -21.10 -9.05
C GLN A 86 -12.56 -21.11 -9.34
N GLY A 87 -11.99 -19.96 -9.76
CA GLY A 87 -10.60 -19.86 -10.11
C GLY A 87 -9.69 -19.93 -8.88
N THR A 88 -8.50 -20.46 -9.08
CA THR A 88 -7.41 -20.48 -8.11
C THR A 88 -6.15 -19.91 -8.73
N ALA A 89 -5.30 -19.31 -7.90
CA ALA A 89 -3.96 -18.91 -8.29
C ALA A 89 -2.96 -19.44 -7.25
N ARG A 90 -1.84 -19.96 -7.72
CA ARG A 90 -0.69 -20.33 -6.90
C ARG A 90 0.59 -19.82 -7.55
N ALA A 91 1.41 -19.15 -6.78
CA ALA A 91 2.69 -18.64 -7.23
C ALA A 91 3.81 -19.03 -6.25
N THR A 92 4.93 -19.50 -6.77
CA THR A 92 6.19 -19.57 -6.03
C THR A 92 7.07 -18.44 -6.57
N VAL A 93 7.40 -17.49 -5.71
CA VAL A 93 8.23 -16.33 -6.05
C VAL A 93 9.57 -16.49 -5.39
N THR A 94 10.62 -16.54 -6.18
CA THR A 94 12.02 -16.54 -5.71
C THR A 94 12.61 -15.17 -6.05
N SER A 95 13.09 -14.44 -5.04
CA SER A 95 13.79 -13.18 -5.22
C SER A 95 15.22 -13.27 -4.74
N THR A 96 16.16 -12.72 -5.51
CA THR A 96 17.57 -12.59 -5.14
C THR A 96 18.03 -11.16 -5.37
N LEU A 97 18.82 -10.64 -4.43
CA LEU A 97 19.36 -9.28 -4.50
C LEU A 97 20.89 -9.36 -4.63
N ALA A 98 21.43 -8.45 -5.43
CA ALA A 98 22.87 -8.30 -5.61
C ALA A 98 23.26 -6.84 -5.75
N GLU A 99 24.41 -6.47 -5.26
CA GLU A 99 24.96 -5.13 -5.46
C GLU A 99 25.22 -4.87 -6.94
N ARG A 100 24.83 -3.68 -7.43
CA ARG A 100 25.03 -3.26 -8.82
C ARG A 100 25.10 -1.74 -8.93
N ASP A 101 26.23 -1.25 -9.44
CA ASP A 101 26.43 0.18 -9.79
C ASP A 101 26.06 1.16 -8.66
N GLY A 102 26.37 0.81 -7.39
CA GLY A 102 26.08 1.63 -6.22
C GLY A 102 24.61 1.53 -5.73
N GLY A 103 23.84 0.65 -6.31
CA GLY A 103 22.47 0.29 -5.89
C GLY A 103 22.31 -1.21 -5.79
N THR A 104 21.09 -1.69 -5.85
CA THR A 104 20.75 -3.12 -5.75
C THR A 104 19.96 -3.57 -6.96
N ALA A 105 20.45 -4.60 -7.64
CA ALA A 105 19.69 -5.36 -8.63
C ALA A 105 18.84 -6.41 -7.93
N VAL A 106 17.56 -6.45 -8.26
CA VAL A 106 16.57 -7.42 -7.74
C VAL A 106 16.14 -8.30 -8.91
N SER A 107 16.39 -9.61 -8.82
CA SER A 107 15.91 -10.62 -9.77
C SER A 107 14.74 -11.37 -9.14
N VAL A 108 13.63 -11.47 -9.87
CA VAL A 108 12.39 -12.12 -9.43
C VAL A 108 12.00 -13.20 -10.42
N ARG A 109 12.01 -14.46 -9.99
CA ARG A 109 11.47 -15.60 -10.72
C ARG A 109 10.14 -16.02 -10.11
N THR A 110 9.12 -16.14 -10.93
CA THR A 110 7.78 -16.54 -10.49
C THR A 110 7.30 -17.75 -11.25
N GLU A 111 7.03 -18.84 -10.55
CA GLU A 111 6.32 -19.99 -11.08
C GLU A 111 4.84 -19.82 -10.78
N LEU A 112 4.02 -19.60 -11.82
CA LEU A 112 2.61 -19.27 -11.68
C LEU A 112 1.72 -20.37 -12.25
N THR A 113 0.74 -20.79 -11.46
CA THR A 113 -0.37 -21.65 -11.88
C THR A 113 -1.68 -20.95 -11.60
N VAL A 114 -2.50 -20.78 -12.63
CA VAL A 114 -3.82 -20.15 -12.56
C VAL A 114 -4.86 -21.07 -13.16
N THR A 115 -6.04 -21.14 -12.54
CA THR A 115 -7.21 -21.88 -13.04
C THR A 115 -8.41 -20.94 -13.20
N GLY A 116 -9.47 -21.46 -13.82
CA GLY A 116 -10.71 -20.67 -14.04
C GLY A 116 -10.61 -19.74 -15.26
N ARG A 117 -11.47 -18.73 -15.27
CA ARG A 117 -11.58 -17.79 -16.41
C ARG A 117 -10.28 -17.05 -16.77
N PRO A 118 -9.45 -16.60 -15.79
CA PRO A 118 -8.19 -15.94 -16.14
C PRO A 118 -7.24 -16.80 -16.94
N ALA A 119 -7.20 -18.11 -16.69
CA ALA A 119 -6.35 -19.05 -17.42
C ALA A 119 -6.66 -19.13 -18.94
N GLN A 120 -7.86 -18.76 -19.34
CA GLN A 120 -8.30 -18.80 -20.76
C GLN A 120 -7.67 -17.70 -21.61
N PHE A 121 -7.13 -16.63 -21.01
CA PHE A 121 -6.47 -15.54 -21.74
C PHE A 121 -5.06 -15.87 -22.23
N GLY A 122 -4.53 -17.03 -21.82
CA GLY A 122 -3.23 -17.53 -22.28
C GLY A 122 -2.03 -16.84 -21.62
N ARG A 123 -0.86 -17.36 -21.97
CA ARG A 123 0.42 -16.97 -21.33
C ARG A 123 0.81 -15.51 -21.61
N GLY A 124 0.51 -14.98 -22.80
CA GLY A 124 0.88 -13.61 -23.16
C GLY A 124 0.21 -12.57 -22.27
N VAL A 125 -1.10 -12.71 -22.04
CA VAL A 125 -1.84 -11.80 -21.14
C VAL A 125 -1.36 -11.95 -19.70
N MET A 126 -1.04 -13.17 -19.24
CA MET A 126 -0.50 -13.39 -17.90
C MET A 126 0.88 -12.75 -17.73
N SER A 127 1.74 -12.81 -18.76
CA SER A 127 3.04 -12.14 -18.74
C SER A 127 2.87 -10.62 -18.64
N GLU A 128 2.02 -10.02 -19.48
CA GLU A 128 1.73 -8.58 -19.44
C GLU A 128 1.22 -8.11 -18.08
N VAL A 129 0.39 -8.93 -17.42
CA VAL A 129 -0.08 -8.64 -16.05
C VAL A 129 1.09 -8.69 -15.05
N GLY A 130 1.95 -9.70 -15.16
CA GLY A 130 3.16 -9.83 -14.33
C GLY A 130 4.10 -8.63 -14.50
N ASP A 131 4.41 -8.26 -15.74
CA ASP A 131 5.27 -7.11 -16.08
C ASP A 131 4.73 -5.81 -15.45
N ARG A 132 3.41 -5.61 -15.52
CA ARG A 132 2.75 -4.44 -14.94
C ARG A 132 2.81 -4.42 -13.41
N ILE A 133 2.56 -5.55 -12.76
CA ILE A 133 2.62 -5.66 -11.30
C ILE A 133 4.03 -5.38 -10.79
N ILE A 134 5.03 -6.03 -11.39
CA ILE A 134 6.42 -5.85 -10.97
C ILE A 134 6.92 -4.44 -11.29
N GLY A 135 6.55 -3.87 -12.45
CA GLY A 135 6.92 -2.50 -12.80
C GLY A 135 6.38 -1.47 -11.80
N GLN A 136 5.10 -1.55 -11.43
CA GLN A 136 4.49 -0.66 -10.43
C GLN A 136 5.09 -0.87 -9.03
N PHE A 137 5.36 -2.12 -8.66
CA PHE A 137 6.01 -2.45 -7.40
C PHE A 137 7.41 -1.84 -7.32
N ALA A 138 8.24 -2.04 -8.36
CA ALA A 138 9.60 -1.52 -8.44
C ALA A 138 9.66 0.00 -8.38
N GLU A 139 8.75 0.68 -9.09
CA GLU A 139 8.63 2.14 -9.07
C GLU A 139 8.28 2.66 -7.67
N CYS A 140 7.25 2.09 -7.04
CA CYS A 140 6.85 2.46 -5.68
C CYS A 140 7.97 2.18 -4.66
N LEU A 141 8.63 1.01 -4.77
CA LEU A 141 9.73 0.63 -3.87
C LEU A 141 10.91 1.59 -4.01
N SER A 142 11.29 1.96 -5.25
CA SER A 142 12.37 2.90 -5.51
C SER A 142 12.08 4.29 -4.92
N GLN A 143 10.84 4.77 -5.03
CA GLN A 143 10.41 6.04 -4.44
C GLN A 143 10.52 5.98 -2.91
N ARG A 144 10.01 4.92 -2.27
CA ARG A 144 10.07 4.76 -0.81
C ARG A 144 11.47 4.60 -0.24
N LEU A 145 12.36 3.98 -1.00
CA LEU A 145 13.76 3.81 -0.62
C LEU A 145 14.58 5.06 -0.89
N GLY A 146 14.21 5.87 -1.90
CA GLY A 146 14.85 7.14 -2.23
C GLY A 146 14.43 8.31 -1.35
N GLU A 147 13.34 8.21 -0.61
CA GLU A 147 12.95 9.21 0.39
C GLU A 147 13.88 9.08 1.60
N PRO A 148 14.57 10.17 2.02
CA PRO A 148 15.28 10.17 3.29
C PRO A 148 14.27 9.80 4.36
N ALA A 149 14.60 8.82 5.20
CA ALA A 149 13.79 8.54 6.38
C ALA A 149 13.65 9.86 7.14
N LEU A 150 12.43 10.42 7.17
CA LEU A 150 12.14 11.55 8.05
C LEU A 150 12.54 11.06 9.44
N PRO A 151 13.44 11.77 10.15
CA PRO A 151 13.75 11.40 11.51
C PRO A 151 12.43 11.33 12.26
N PRO A 152 12.24 10.35 13.16
CA PRO A 152 11.04 10.32 13.99
C PRO A 152 10.92 11.71 14.58
N MET A 153 9.78 12.38 14.38
CA MET A 153 9.48 13.61 15.07
C MET A 153 9.64 13.26 16.54
N GLN A 154 10.76 13.68 17.11
CA GLN A 154 10.89 13.75 18.55
C GLN A 154 9.79 14.73 18.94
N GLU A 155 8.72 14.22 19.54
CA GLU A 155 7.90 15.04 20.41
C GLU A 155 8.87 15.61 21.42
N GLU A 156 9.34 16.82 21.18
CA GLU A 156 9.96 17.61 22.24
C GLU A 156 8.92 17.62 23.34
N PRO A 157 9.28 17.23 24.57
CA PRO A 157 8.38 17.40 25.69
C PRO A 157 8.03 18.90 25.67
N GLU A 158 6.78 19.26 25.40
CA GLU A 158 6.29 20.59 25.69
C GLU A 158 6.61 20.79 27.18
N GLU A 159 7.68 21.56 27.44
CA GLU A 159 7.86 22.15 28.74
C GLU A 159 6.60 22.96 28.99
N THR A 160 5.69 22.40 29.78
CA THR A 160 4.55 23.10 30.32
C THR A 160 5.09 24.22 31.18
N GLU A 161 5.37 25.39 30.58
CA GLU A 161 5.52 26.62 31.35
C GLU A 161 4.27 26.78 32.22
N PRO A 162 4.42 26.97 33.52
CA PRO A 162 3.26 27.21 34.40
C PRO A 162 2.51 28.46 33.91
N LEU A 163 1.24 28.26 33.59
CA LEU A 163 0.31 29.33 33.21
C LEU A 163 0.31 30.43 34.27
N ASP A 164 1.03 31.52 33.99
CA ASP A 164 0.97 32.73 34.82
C ASP A 164 -0.36 33.45 34.56
N LEU A 165 -1.37 33.09 35.38
CA LEU A 165 -2.76 33.59 35.31
C LEU A 165 -2.91 35.08 35.57
N PHE A 166 -1.82 35.80 35.90
CA PHE A 166 -1.90 37.21 36.31
C PHE A 166 -1.50 38.21 35.24
N ARG A 167 -1.15 37.79 34.02
CA ARG A 167 -0.67 38.72 32.99
C ARG A 167 -1.62 38.98 31.83
N THR A 168 -2.85 38.48 31.85
CA THR A 168 -3.82 38.70 30.76
C THR A 168 -5.02 39.56 31.24
N ALA A 169 -4.71 40.71 31.82
CA ALA A 169 -5.71 41.77 31.96
C ALA A 169 -5.33 42.91 31.02
N GLY A 170 -5.92 42.93 29.84
CA GLY A 170 -5.95 44.14 29.03
C GLY A 170 -5.54 44.01 27.57
N VAL A 171 -6.40 43.54 26.69
CA VAL A 171 -6.62 44.10 25.33
C VAL A 171 -8.01 43.62 24.82
N PRO A 172 -8.88 44.47 24.27
CA PRO A 172 -10.25 44.11 23.93
C PRO A 172 -10.33 43.29 22.65
N VAL A 173 -10.86 42.07 22.77
CA VAL A 173 -11.23 41.20 21.63
C VAL A 173 -12.57 41.69 21.06
N ALA A 174 -12.49 42.68 20.17
CA ALA A 174 -13.64 43.16 19.42
C ALA A 174 -13.34 43.15 17.92
N LYS A 175 -13.22 41.96 17.27
CA LYS A 175 -13.27 41.87 15.78
C LYS A 175 -13.41 40.49 15.18
N ARG A 176 -13.70 39.41 15.89
CA ARG A 176 -13.82 38.04 15.28
C ARG A 176 -15.14 37.30 15.52
N VAL A 177 -16.17 37.95 16.05
CA VAL A 177 -17.50 37.31 16.28
C VAL A 177 -18.46 37.49 15.08
N ALA A 178 -18.15 38.36 14.10
CA ALA A 178 -19.11 38.71 13.03
C ALA A 178 -19.15 37.66 11.87
N VAL A 179 -18.19 36.71 11.75
CA VAL A 179 -18.16 35.75 10.62
C VAL A 179 -18.89 34.44 10.96
N GLY A 180 -18.97 34.05 12.22
CA GLY A 180 -19.60 32.78 12.62
C GLY A 180 -21.14 32.79 12.58
N VAL A 181 -21.76 33.93 12.79
CA VAL A 181 -23.24 34.07 12.85
C VAL A 181 -23.85 34.06 11.44
N ALA A 182 -23.16 34.60 10.44
CA ALA A 182 -23.66 34.61 9.06
C ALA A 182 -23.72 33.21 8.43
N ALA A 183 -22.77 32.32 8.75
CA ALA A 183 -22.76 30.95 8.23
C ALA A 183 -23.87 30.07 8.84
N ALA A 184 -24.22 30.28 10.11
CA ALA A 184 -25.27 29.52 10.76
C ALA A 184 -26.68 29.89 10.25
N LEU A 185 -26.91 31.15 9.87
CA LEU A 185 -28.19 31.61 9.33
C LEU A 185 -28.44 31.13 7.91
N VAL A 186 -27.40 31.01 7.08
CA VAL A 186 -27.51 30.46 5.71
C VAL A 186 -27.83 28.96 5.76
N ALA A 187 -27.20 28.20 6.64
CA ALA A 187 -27.48 26.77 6.79
C ALA A 187 -28.92 26.50 7.27
N ALA A 188 -29.43 27.31 8.23
CA ALA A 188 -30.81 27.22 8.71
C ALA A 188 -31.86 27.57 7.64
N ALA A 189 -31.57 28.57 6.78
CA ALA A 189 -32.46 28.94 5.69
C ALA A 189 -32.57 27.87 4.60
N VAL A 190 -31.45 27.18 4.25
CA VAL A 190 -31.44 26.08 3.26
C VAL A 190 -32.20 24.86 3.79
N VAL A 191 -32.04 24.50 5.05
CA VAL A 191 -32.80 23.41 5.68
C VAL A 191 -34.29 23.72 5.78
N TYR A 192 -34.67 24.95 6.12
CA TYR A 192 -36.04 25.35 6.18
C TYR A 192 -36.73 25.37 4.83
N ALA A 193 -36.05 25.83 3.78
CA ALA A 193 -36.58 25.82 2.40
C ALA A 193 -36.75 24.38 1.88
N GLY A 194 -35.79 23.46 2.17
CA GLY A 194 -35.87 22.06 1.81
C GLY A 194 -37.02 21.30 2.49
N LEU A 195 -37.32 21.62 3.75
CA LEU A 195 -38.44 21.03 4.48
C LEU A 195 -39.81 21.52 3.99
N ARG A 196 -39.90 22.76 3.50
CA ARG A 196 -41.14 23.31 2.96
C ARG A 196 -41.50 22.71 1.59
N LEU A 197 -40.54 22.41 0.74
CA LEU A 197 -40.76 21.77 -0.55
C LEU A 197 -41.18 20.28 -0.44
N ARG A 198 -40.86 19.61 0.68
CA ARG A 198 -41.29 18.22 0.92
C ARG A 198 -42.71 18.09 1.51
N ARG A 199 -43.34 19.18 1.99
CA ARG A 199 -44.70 19.15 2.52
C ARG A 199 -45.78 19.59 1.53
N GLY A 200 -45.43 19.88 0.29
CA GLY A 200 -46.31 20.36 -0.77
C GLY A 200 -46.57 19.37 -1.92
N HIS A 201 -46.34 18.07 -1.68
CA HIS A 201 -46.72 17.02 -2.63
C HIS A 201 -47.44 15.92 -1.87
#